data_e617541ec31fc92ff54da418a33dea04
#
_entry.id   e617541ec31fc92ff54da418a33dea04
#
_cell.length_a   1.000
_cell.length_b   1.000
_cell.length_c   1.000
_cell.angle_alpha   90.00
_cell.angle_beta   90.00
_cell.angle_gamma   90.00
#
_symmetry.space_group_name_H-M   'P 1'
#
loop_
_entity.id
_entity.type
_entity.pdbx_description
1 polymer ?
#
loop_
_entity_poly.entity_id
_entity_poly.type
_entity_poly.pdbx_seq_one_letter_code
_entity_poly.pdbx_strand_id
1 'polypeptide(L)'
;MSIELTKKQEEGLRIAIQRFNQGYKYTVISGFAGSGKSTLIKFIIDALPVNPEKDVAYCAFTGKAATVLQSKGCQNAITAHKLLYRAKPMPNGTYKFYPRMVGEIEYRVIVVDEVSMLPRPMWEQLMAHNVYVLATGDPGQLPPINPDDDNHVLDNPHVFLDEIMRQAQDSEIIRLSMHIREGNPISTFDCAGEQVQLYDKSQVVSGMYNWADQILCATNAKRTEINNFVRHQKGFGPEPEIGDKIISLRNHWDFASSSGEWALTNGSIGTIEYMTERPIWVPKYIYDKPIPYLFTDVLLDDGDKFNSIPIDYNSLKKGEMTLNPKQTYMLNKQKNLLEAPYEFAYAYAITTHKAQGSSWPKVLVLEEWFPNTAEDHKRWLYTAITRAEDKCVVIKK
;
A
#
# COMPACT_ATOMS: atom_id res chain seq x y z
N MET A 1 2.86 31.08 -7.62
CA MET A 1 3.24 30.78 -9.02
C MET A 1 2.12 29.96 -9.61
N SER A 2 1.57 30.34 -10.77
CA SER A 2 0.64 29.50 -11.52
C SER A 2 1.39 28.28 -12.06
N ILE A 3 0.88 27.09 -11.80
CA ILE A 3 1.43 25.86 -12.37
C ILE A 3 1.06 25.85 -13.85
N GLU A 4 2.06 25.82 -14.73
CA GLU A 4 1.84 25.64 -16.16
C GLU A 4 1.95 24.16 -16.52
N LEU A 5 0.99 23.66 -17.29
CA LEU A 5 1.01 22.30 -17.80
C LEU A 5 2.03 22.15 -18.93
N THR A 6 2.66 20.99 -19.02
CA THR A 6 3.45 20.62 -20.20
C THR A 6 2.53 20.33 -21.38
N LYS A 7 3.07 20.34 -22.61
CA LYS A 7 2.30 20.01 -23.83
C LYS A 7 1.59 18.65 -23.72
N LYS A 8 2.27 17.65 -23.15
CA LYS A 8 1.66 16.32 -22.94
C LYS A 8 0.56 16.32 -21.88
N GLN A 9 0.71 17.13 -20.83
CA GLN A 9 -0.35 17.31 -19.84
C GLN A 9 -1.54 18.08 -20.42
N GLU A 10 -1.31 19.11 -21.25
CA GLU A 10 -2.40 19.82 -21.96
C GLU A 10 -3.16 18.89 -22.90
N GLU A 11 -2.44 18.04 -23.64
CA GLU A 11 -3.08 17.02 -24.47
C GLU A 11 -3.86 16.03 -23.64
N GLY A 12 -3.30 15.54 -22.51
CA GLY A 12 -3.97 14.64 -21.58
C GLY A 12 -5.23 15.25 -21.00
N LEU A 13 -5.21 16.52 -20.62
CA LEU A 13 -6.37 17.28 -20.16
C LEU A 13 -7.46 17.29 -21.24
N ARG A 14 -7.11 17.64 -22.48
CA ARG A 14 -8.03 17.67 -23.61
C ARG A 14 -8.65 16.29 -23.89
N ILE A 15 -7.84 15.22 -23.88
CA ILE A 15 -8.31 13.84 -24.09
C ILE A 15 -9.31 13.45 -23.00
N ALA A 16 -9.00 13.70 -21.72
CA ALA A 16 -9.86 13.33 -20.60
C ALA A 16 -11.22 14.05 -20.67
N ILE A 17 -11.22 15.35 -20.93
CA ILE A 17 -12.46 16.14 -21.09
C ILE A 17 -13.29 15.64 -22.29
N GLN A 18 -12.63 15.42 -23.43
CA GLN A 18 -13.31 14.89 -24.62
C GLN A 18 -13.96 13.54 -24.35
N ARG A 19 -13.26 12.61 -23.71
CA ARG A 19 -13.77 11.28 -23.39
C ARG A 19 -14.92 11.34 -22.41
N PHE A 20 -14.85 12.19 -21.39
CA PHE A 20 -15.96 12.44 -20.46
C PHE A 20 -17.22 12.92 -21.22
N ASN A 21 -17.09 13.95 -22.06
CA ASN A 21 -18.19 14.53 -22.81
C ASN A 21 -18.79 13.57 -23.85
N GLN A 22 -17.99 12.64 -24.36
CA GLN A 22 -18.44 11.59 -25.28
C GLN A 22 -19.07 10.38 -24.57
N GLY A 23 -19.13 10.37 -23.24
CA GLY A 23 -19.74 9.30 -22.47
C GLY A 23 -18.90 8.02 -22.36
N TYR A 24 -17.58 8.09 -22.60
CA TYR A 24 -16.70 6.96 -22.32
C TYR A 24 -16.67 6.67 -20.82
N LYS A 25 -16.51 5.40 -20.45
CA LYS A 25 -16.53 4.98 -19.04
C LYS A 25 -15.28 5.37 -18.27
N TYR A 26 -14.12 5.45 -18.91
CA TYR A 26 -12.86 5.73 -18.21
C TYR A 26 -11.81 6.39 -19.10
N THR A 27 -10.86 7.03 -18.44
CA THR A 27 -9.59 7.48 -19.04
C THR A 27 -8.43 7.01 -18.17
N VAL A 28 -7.40 6.45 -18.81
CA VAL A 28 -6.19 5.97 -18.16
C VAL A 28 -5.06 6.96 -18.42
N ILE A 29 -4.46 7.44 -17.35
CA ILE A 29 -3.31 8.34 -17.35
C ILE A 29 -2.14 7.56 -16.74
N SER A 30 -1.27 7.10 -17.58
CA SER A 30 -0.05 6.41 -17.19
C SER A 30 1.14 7.37 -17.16
N GLY A 31 2.10 7.11 -16.29
CA GLY A 31 3.32 7.91 -16.26
C GLY A 31 4.22 7.55 -15.10
N PHE A 32 5.47 7.91 -15.18
CA PHE A 32 6.48 7.58 -14.19
C PHE A 32 6.41 8.46 -12.93
N ALA A 33 7.17 8.11 -11.89
CA ALA A 33 7.33 8.95 -10.73
C ALA A 33 7.86 10.35 -11.15
N GLY A 34 7.30 11.42 -10.60
CA GLY A 34 7.67 12.79 -10.94
C GLY A 34 7.12 13.32 -12.26
N SER A 35 6.28 12.59 -13.01
CA SER A 35 5.70 13.05 -14.29
C SER A 35 4.50 13.99 -14.13
N GLY A 36 4.04 14.25 -12.91
CA GLY A 36 2.95 15.18 -12.64
C GLY A 36 1.53 14.62 -12.87
N LYS A 37 1.33 13.29 -12.75
CA LYS A 37 0.01 12.64 -12.83
C LYS A 37 -1.03 13.29 -11.91
N SER A 38 -0.69 13.46 -10.63
CA SER A 38 -1.61 14.05 -9.63
C SER A 38 -1.95 15.51 -9.96
N THR A 39 -1.00 16.26 -10.50
CA THR A 39 -1.24 17.63 -10.99
C THR A 39 -2.24 17.62 -12.13
N LEU A 40 -2.04 16.76 -13.13
CA LEU A 40 -2.95 16.65 -14.26
C LEU A 40 -4.37 16.26 -13.84
N ILE A 41 -4.51 15.28 -12.91
CA ILE A 41 -5.81 14.89 -12.35
C ILE A 41 -6.55 16.10 -11.76
N LYS A 42 -5.86 16.94 -10.98
CA LYS A 42 -6.46 18.13 -10.41
C LYS A 42 -7.01 19.07 -11.50
N PHE A 43 -6.21 19.37 -12.54
CA PHE A 43 -6.66 20.20 -13.66
C PHE A 43 -7.84 19.57 -14.41
N ILE A 44 -7.86 18.23 -14.56
CA ILE A 44 -8.99 17.53 -15.19
C ILE A 44 -10.25 17.72 -14.34
N ILE A 45 -10.19 17.47 -13.04
CA ILE A 45 -11.35 17.61 -12.14
C ILE A 45 -11.87 19.05 -12.14
N ASP A 46 -10.98 20.05 -12.07
CA ASP A 46 -11.36 21.47 -12.09
C ASP A 46 -12.02 21.89 -13.43
N ALA A 47 -11.69 21.21 -14.52
CA ALA A 47 -12.23 21.49 -15.86
C ALA A 47 -13.53 20.72 -16.19
N LEU A 48 -13.83 19.64 -15.43
CA LEU A 48 -15.06 18.89 -15.64
C LEU A 48 -16.28 19.60 -15.04
N PRO A 49 -17.50 19.44 -15.62
CA PRO A 49 -18.73 20.04 -15.10
C PRO A 49 -19.26 19.21 -13.89
N VAL A 50 -18.48 19.11 -12.86
CA VAL A 50 -18.77 18.35 -11.63
C VAL A 50 -18.38 19.17 -10.40
N ASN A 51 -19.03 18.91 -9.27
CA ASN A 51 -18.63 19.49 -8.00
C ASN A 51 -17.56 18.61 -7.36
N PRO A 52 -16.30 19.08 -7.18
CA PRO A 52 -15.21 18.26 -6.65
C PRO A 52 -15.50 17.66 -5.27
N GLU A 53 -16.23 18.36 -4.41
CA GLU A 53 -16.54 17.93 -3.04
C GLU A 53 -17.67 16.90 -2.97
N LYS A 54 -18.60 16.90 -3.94
CA LYS A 54 -19.80 16.04 -3.90
C LYS A 54 -19.77 14.94 -4.94
N ASP A 55 -19.29 15.26 -6.15
CA ASP A 55 -19.41 14.38 -7.30
C ASP A 55 -18.16 13.52 -7.51
N VAL A 56 -17.04 13.83 -6.83
CA VAL A 56 -15.75 13.16 -7.02
C VAL A 56 -15.35 12.37 -5.79
N ALA A 57 -14.99 11.10 -5.97
CA ALA A 57 -14.30 10.32 -4.95
C ALA A 57 -12.92 9.89 -5.45
N TYR A 58 -11.98 9.83 -4.52
CA TYR A 58 -10.65 9.29 -4.76
C TYR A 58 -10.58 7.88 -4.20
N CYS A 59 -10.12 6.94 -5.00
CA CYS A 59 -10.11 5.53 -4.68
C CYS A 59 -8.67 5.01 -4.60
N ALA A 60 -8.30 4.48 -3.46
CA ALA A 60 -7.03 3.79 -3.25
C ALA A 60 -7.25 2.31 -2.90
N PHE A 61 -6.26 1.46 -3.18
CA PHE A 61 -6.38 0.04 -2.86
C PHE A 61 -6.20 -0.22 -1.35
N THR A 62 -5.33 0.53 -0.67
CA THR A 62 -5.05 0.36 0.77
C THR A 62 -5.61 1.52 1.59
N GLY A 63 -5.88 1.26 2.89
CA GLY A 63 -6.30 2.31 3.83
C GLY A 63 -5.25 3.41 3.96
N LYS A 64 -3.99 3.06 4.10
CA LYS A 64 -2.87 4.02 4.18
C LYS A 64 -2.82 4.95 2.95
N ALA A 65 -2.96 4.39 1.74
CA ALA A 65 -2.98 5.20 0.53
C ALA A 65 -4.19 6.15 0.50
N ALA A 66 -5.36 5.72 0.99
CA ALA A 66 -6.53 6.59 1.11
C ALA A 66 -6.28 7.74 2.11
N THR A 67 -5.67 7.47 3.27
CA THR A 67 -5.29 8.49 4.25
C THR A 67 -4.29 9.49 3.68
N VAL A 68 -3.29 9.01 2.92
CA VAL A 68 -2.33 9.91 2.22
C VAL A 68 -3.04 10.81 1.20
N LEU A 69 -4.03 10.29 0.47
CA LEU A 69 -4.82 11.13 -0.44
C LEU A 69 -5.63 12.18 0.33
N GLN A 70 -6.22 11.83 1.48
CA GLN A 70 -6.95 12.79 2.32
C GLN A 70 -6.02 13.88 2.86
N SER A 71 -4.84 13.55 3.34
CA SER A 71 -3.86 14.55 3.83
C SER A 71 -3.40 15.52 2.72
N LYS A 72 -3.50 15.09 1.45
CA LYS A 72 -3.25 15.92 0.26
C LYS A 72 -4.47 16.74 -0.19
N GLY A 73 -5.56 16.73 0.58
CA GLY A 73 -6.77 17.50 0.31
C GLY A 73 -7.86 16.78 -0.47
N CYS A 74 -7.73 15.47 -0.72
CA CYS A 74 -8.75 14.64 -1.36
C CYS A 74 -9.78 14.17 -0.31
N GLN A 75 -10.70 15.04 0.10
CA GLN A 75 -11.62 14.79 1.23
C GLN A 75 -12.44 13.51 1.11
N ASN A 76 -12.84 13.13 -0.12
CA ASN A 76 -13.61 11.91 -0.38
C ASN A 76 -12.72 10.71 -0.73
N ALA A 77 -11.49 10.66 -0.20
CA ALA A 77 -10.62 9.51 -0.43
C ALA A 77 -11.08 8.31 0.40
N ILE A 78 -11.33 7.19 -0.26
CA ILE A 78 -11.83 5.94 0.33
C ILE A 78 -11.11 4.74 -0.28
N THR A 79 -11.18 3.59 0.39
CA THR A 79 -10.64 2.37 -0.20
C THR A 79 -11.56 1.81 -1.28
N ALA A 80 -10.98 1.08 -2.25
CA ALA A 80 -11.74 0.40 -3.30
C ALA A 80 -12.80 -0.56 -2.72
N HIS A 81 -12.51 -1.22 -1.62
CA HIS A 81 -13.48 -2.06 -0.95
C HIS A 81 -14.66 -1.26 -0.38
N LYS A 82 -14.41 -0.15 0.30
CA LYS A 82 -15.49 0.71 0.84
C LYS A 82 -16.34 1.31 -0.29
N LEU A 83 -15.70 1.61 -1.43
CA LEU A 83 -16.40 2.11 -2.62
C LEU A 83 -17.30 1.06 -3.25
N LEU A 84 -16.81 -0.17 -3.44
CA LEU A 84 -17.46 -1.20 -4.26
C LEU A 84 -18.34 -2.18 -3.46
N TYR A 85 -18.14 -2.28 -2.13
CA TYR A 85 -18.87 -3.24 -1.31
C TYR A 85 -19.62 -2.58 -0.16
N ARG A 86 -20.72 -3.22 0.23
CA ARG A 86 -21.45 -2.95 1.47
C ARG A 86 -21.16 -4.04 2.49
N ALA A 87 -20.80 -3.65 3.69
CA ALA A 87 -20.70 -4.56 4.82
C ALA A 87 -22.10 -4.74 5.42
N LYS A 88 -22.55 -6.00 5.53
CA LYS A 88 -23.78 -6.37 6.23
C LYS A 88 -23.43 -7.16 7.48
N PRO A 89 -23.81 -6.70 8.67
CA PRO A 89 -23.58 -7.46 9.89
C PRO A 89 -24.37 -8.77 9.83
N MET A 90 -23.73 -9.86 10.25
CA MET A 90 -24.30 -11.18 10.33
C MET A 90 -24.68 -11.49 11.79
N PRO A 91 -25.64 -12.38 12.06
CA PRO A 91 -26.05 -12.74 13.43
C PRO A 91 -24.94 -13.33 14.31
N ASN A 92 -23.85 -13.79 13.70
CA ASN A 92 -22.66 -14.32 14.39
C ASN A 92 -21.61 -13.26 14.73
N GLY A 93 -21.95 -11.95 14.57
CA GLY A 93 -21.02 -10.85 14.84
C GLY A 93 -19.99 -10.58 13.73
N THR A 94 -19.99 -11.36 12.63
CA THR A 94 -19.13 -11.11 11.48
C THR A 94 -19.83 -10.23 10.45
N TYR A 95 -19.07 -9.66 9.53
CA TYR A 95 -19.61 -8.92 8.39
C TYR A 95 -19.50 -9.74 7.10
N LYS A 96 -20.54 -9.68 6.27
CA LYS A 96 -20.48 -10.20 4.92
C LYS A 96 -20.50 -9.03 3.95
N PHE A 97 -19.54 -9.04 3.04
CA PHE A 97 -19.41 -8.00 2.01
C PHE A 97 -20.21 -8.39 0.79
N TYR A 98 -21.05 -7.49 0.35
CA TYR A 98 -21.86 -7.65 -0.87
C TYR A 98 -21.47 -6.55 -1.85
N PRO A 99 -21.25 -6.90 -3.12
CA PRO A 99 -21.06 -5.89 -4.15
C PRO A 99 -22.20 -4.89 -4.14
N ARG A 100 -21.87 -3.61 -4.30
CA ARG A 100 -22.91 -2.58 -4.53
C ARG A 100 -23.57 -2.81 -5.87
N MET A 101 -24.87 -2.56 -5.93
CA MET A 101 -25.61 -2.60 -7.19
C MET A 101 -25.30 -1.36 -8.03
N VAL A 102 -25.49 -1.48 -9.35
CA VAL A 102 -25.40 -0.34 -10.27
C VAL A 102 -26.38 0.77 -9.81
N GLY A 103 -25.85 2.01 -9.71
CA GLY A 103 -26.61 3.16 -9.21
C GLY A 103 -26.48 3.42 -7.70
N GLU A 104 -25.80 2.57 -6.94
CA GLU A 104 -25.56 2.79 -5.51
C GLU A 104 -24.27 3.56 -5.20
N ILE A 105 -23.46 3.81 -6.21
CA ILE A 105 -22.33 4.75 -6.13
C ILE A 105 -22.86 6.12 -6.54
N GLU A 106 -22.90 7.05 -5.60
CA GLU A 106 -23.48 8.39 -5.80
C GLU A 106 -22.53 9.37 -6.50
N TYR A 107 -21.25 9.02 -6.59
CA TYR A 107 -20.25 9.84 -7.26
C TYR A 107 -20.39 9.77 -8.79
N ARG A 108 -20.09 10.87 -9.46
CA ARG A 108 -20.06 10.96 -10.93
C ARG A 108 -18.69 10.64 -11.51
N VAL A 109 -17.65 10.93 -10.75
CA VAL A 109 -16.25 10.70 -11.13
C VAL A 109 -15.55 9.95 -10.01
N ILE A 110 -14.84 8.89 -10.36
CA ILE A 110 -13.96 8.15 -9.46
C ILE A 110 -12.52 8.28 -9.97
N VAL A 111 -11.65 8.87 -9.16
CA VAL A 111 -10.21 8.86 -9.42
C VAL A 111 -9.62 7.62 -8.77
N VAL A 112 -9.05 6.70 -9.55
CA VAL A 112 -8.36 5.51 -9.04
C VAL A 112 -6.86 5.77 -9.13
N ASP A 113 -6.22 5.96 -7.98
CA ASP A 113 -4.76 6.08 -7.90
C ASP A 113 -4.12 4.70 -7.77
N GLU A 114 -2.92 4.54 -8.35
CA GLU A 114 -2.18 3.27 -8.39
C GLU A 114 -3.06 2.11 -8.92
N VAL A 115 -3.70 2.31 -10.09
CA VAL A 115 -4.70 1.37 -10.64
C VAL A 115 -4.15 -0.05 -10.86
N SER A 116 -2.85 -0.22 -11.04
CA SER A 116 -2.19 -1.54 -11.12
C SER A 116 -2.40 -2.40 -9.87
N MET A 117 -2.63 -1.78 -8.70
CA MET A 117 -2.91 -2.50 -7.47
C MET A 117 -4.36 -2.97 -7.35
N LEU A 118 -5.28 -2.45 -8.15
CA LEU A 118 -6.69 -2.82 -8.10
C LEU A 118 -6.91 -4.15 -8.81
N PRO A 119 -7.32 -5.24 -8.13
CA PRO A 119 -7.51 -6.55 -8.76
C PRO A 119 -8.54 -6.49 -9.89
N ARG A 120 -8.32 -7.29 -10.94
CA ARG A 120 -9.21 -7.36 -12.11
C ARG A 120 -10.69 -7.49 -11.76
N PRO A 121 -11.12 -8.37 -10.84
CA PRO A 121 -12.54 -8.46 -10.49
C PRO A 121 -13.12 -7.16 -9.92
N MET A 122 -12.31 -6.41 -9.16
CA MET A 122 -12.75 -5.12 -8.62
C MET A 122 -12.79 -4.03 -9.70
N TRP A 123 -11.85 -4.06 -10.64
CA TRP A 123 -11.90 -3.18 -11.81
C TRP A 123 -13.15 -3.43 -12.66
N GLU A 124 -13.44 -4.69 -12.97
CA GLU A 124 -14.64 -5.09 -13.74
C GLU A 124 -15.92 -4.67 -13.02
N GLN A 125 -15.97 -4.84 -11.69
CA GLN A 125 -17.11 -4.37 -10.87
C GLN A 125 -17.25 -2.84 -10.94
N LEU A 126 -16.14 -2.09 -10.83
CA LEU A 126 -16.16 -0.63 -10.96
C LEU A 126 -16.70 -0.22 -12.34
N MET A 127 -16.28 -0.89 -13.41
CA MET A 127 -16.73 -0.63 -14.77
C MET A 127 -18.21 -0.98 -15.01
N ALA A 128 -18.83 -1.79 -14.16
CA ALA A 128 -20.26 -2.07 -14.22
C ALA A 128 -21.11 -0.88 -13.73
N HIS A 129 -20.54 0.02 -12.93
CA HIS A 129 -21.26 1.21 -12.46
C HIS A 129 -21.31 2.32 -13.53
N ASN A 130 -22.32 3.20 -13.44
CA ASN A 130 -22.49 4.35 -14.33
C ASN A 130 -21.71 5.56 -13.80
N VAL A 131 -20.41 5.43 -13.65
CA VAL A 131 -19.49 6.46 -13.18
C VAL A 131 -18.37 6.64 -14.20
N TYR A 132 -17.80 7.84 -14.26
CA TYR A 132 -16.61 8.06 -15.06
C TYR A 132 -15.36 7.81 -14.20
N VAL A 133 -14.43 7.03 -14.71
CA VAL A 133 -13.21 6.67 -13.97
C VAL A 133 -11.98 7.33 -14.58
N LEU A 134 -11.26 8.09 -13.76
CA LEU A 134 -9.92 8.58 -14.06
C LEU A 134 -8.92 7.65 -13.37
N ALA A 135 -8.34 6.71 -14.10
CA ALA A 135 -7.37 5.77 -13.57
C ALA A 135 -5.94 6.29 -13.77
N THR A 136 -5.14 6.26 -12.71
CA THR A 136 -3.70 6.59 -12.80
C THR A 136 -2.84 5.42 -12.37
N GLY A 137 -1.65 5.34 -12.93
CA GLY A 137 -0.67 4.33 -12.54
C GLY A 137 0.71 4.56 -13.14
N ASP A 138 1.65 3.80 -12.66
CA ASP A 138 3.04 3.85 -13.08
C ASP A 138 3.45 2.49 -13.65
N PRO A 139 3.71 2.39 -14.96
CA PRO A 139 4.04 1.11 -15.62
C PRO A 139 5.46 0.63 -15.28
N GLY A 140 6.28 1.47 -14.65
CA GLY A 140 7.61 1.10 -14.17
C GLY A 140 7.58 0.36 -12.84
N GLN A 141 6.47 0.41 -12.10
CA GLN A 141 6.34 -0.27 -10.81
C GLN A 141 6.08 -1.78 -10.99
N LEU A 142 6.18 -2.50 -9.86
CA LEU A 142 5.89 -3.92 -9.79
C LEU A 142 4.41 -4.20 -10.15
N PRO A 143 4.15 -5.22 -10.98
CA PRO A 143 2.79 -5.72 -11.19
C PRO A 143 2.26 -6.44 -9.93
N PRO A 144 0.96 -6.79 -9.89
CA PRO A 144 0.42 -7.66 -8.85
C PRO A 144 1.19 -8.98 -8.73
N ILE A 145 1.29 -9.51 -7.49
CA ILE A 145 1.99 -10.79 -7.24
C ILE A 145 1.31 -11.95 -7.98
N ASN A 146 -0.03 -11.96 -7.98
CA ASN A 146 -0.81 -12.95 -8.73
C ASN A 146 -1.14 -12.38 -10.12
N PRO A 147 -0.66 -12.99 -11.21
CA PRO A 147 -0.95 -12.53 -12.57
C PRO A 147 -2.44 -12.48 -12.90
N ASP A 148 -3.27 -13.33 -12.28
CA ASP A 148 -4.71 -13.34 -12.50
C ASP A 148 -5.39 -12.08 -11.93
N ASP A 149 -4.74 -11.38 -11.01
CA ASP A 149 -5.22 -10.12 -10.44
C ASP A 149 -4.85 -8.91 -11.33
N ASP A 150 -3.99 -9.07 -12.34
CA ASP A 150 -3.63 -7.97 -13.24
C ASP A 150 -4.84 -7.54 -14.07
N ASN A 151 -5.19 -6.27 -13.94
CA ASN A 151 -6.32 -5.67 -14.66
C ASN A 151 -5.94 -5.18 -16.06
N HIS A 152 -4.66 -5.20 -16.44
CA HIS A 152 -4.12 -4.79 -17.74
C HIS A 152 -4.48 -3.37 -18.18
N VAL A 153 -4.93 -2.53 -17.26
CA VAL A 153 -5.41 -1.16 -17.58
C VAL A 153 -4.27 -0.26 -18.05
N LEU A 154 -3.05 -0.52 -17.57
CA LEU A 154 -1.86 0.25 -17.94
C LEU A 154 -1.20 -0.19 -19.24
N ASP A 155 -1.62 -1.30 -19.86
CA ASP A 155 -1.00 -1.81 -21.09
C ASP A 155 -1.26 -0.89 -22.30
N ASN A 156 -2.44 -0.23 -22.32
CA ASN A 156 -2.83 0.68 -23.37
C ASN A 156 -3.42 1.97 -22.78
N PRO A 157 -2.59 2.85 -22.20
CA PRO A 157 -3.07 4.10 -21.59
C PRO A 157 -3.54 5.08 -22.67
N HIS A 158 -4.53 5.92 -22.32
CA HIS A 158 -5.01 6.99 -23.21
C HIS A 158 -4.08 8.20 -23.20
N VAL A 159 -3.35 8.37 -22.09
CA VAL A 159 -2.37 9.43 -21.87
C VAL A 159 -1.14 8.82 -21.24
N PHE A 160 0.03 9.07 -21.83
CA PHE A 160 1.29 8.60 -21.27
C PHE A 160 2.23 9.78 -21.00
N LEU A 161 2.49 10.03 -19.70
CA LEU A 161 3.37 11.08 -19.22
C LEU A 161 4.78 10.51 -19.01
N ASP A 162 5.64 10.62 -20.00
CA ASP A 162 7.04 10.17 -19.96
C ASP A 162 8.03 11.25 -19.57
N GLU A 163 7.60 12.52 -19.57
CA GLU A 163 8.42 13.67 -19.18
C GLU A 163 8.40 13.87 -17.67
N ILE A 164 9.58 14.01 -17.08
CA ILE A 164 9.71 14.35 -15.66
C ILE A 164 9.61 15.86 -15.50
N MET A 165 8.77 16.30 -14.57
CA MET A 165 8.58 17.71 -14.27
C MET A 165 9.88 18.34 -13.77
N ARG A 166 10.16 19.62 -14.18
CA ARG A 166 11.40 20.32 -13.80
C ARG A 166 11.69 20.28 -12.31
N GLN A 167 10.68 20.52 -11.47
CA GLN A 167 10.82 20.45 -10.01
C GLN A 167 11.19 19.04 -9.51
N ALA A 168 10.78 17.99 -10.22
CA ALA A 168 11.11 16.62 -9.88
C ALA A 168 12.51 16.22 -10.39
N GLN A 169 13.04 16.90 -11.42
CA GLN A 169 14.40 16.66 -11.94
C GLN A 169 15.49 17.05 -10.94
N ASP A 170 15.20 17.98 -10.03
CA ASP A 170 16.12 18.38 -8.95
C ASP A 170 16.22 17.29 -7.88
N SER A 171 15.24 16.38 -7.80
CA SER A 171 15.28 15.26 -6.86
C SER A 171 16.24 14.16 -7.33
N GLU A 172 17.24 13.89 -6.49
CA GLU A 172 18.19 12.81 -6.72
C GLU A 172 17.53 11.43 -6.71
N ILE A 173 16.48 11.25 -5.89
CA ILE A 173 15.66 10.04 -5.86
C ILE A 173 14.98 9.79 -7.21
N ILE A 174 14.41 10.82 -7.80
CA ILE A 174 13.79 10.74 -9.13
C ILE A 174 14.85 10.45 -10.20
N ARG A 175 16.01 11.11 -10.16
CA ARG A 175 17.12 10.83 -11.11
C ARG A 175 17.60 9.38 -10.98
N LEU A 176 17.75 8.85 -9.76
CA LEU A 176 18.10 7.45 -9.56
C LEU A 176 17.02 6.51 -10.11
N SER A 177 15.76 6.82 -9.87
CA SER A 177 14.65 6.01 -10.39
C SER A 177 14.64 5.96 -11.93
N MET A 178 14.93 7.10 -12.61
CA MET A 178 15.09 7.15 -14.06
C MET A 178 16.29 6.32 -14.54
N HIS A 179 17.44 6.48 -13.88
CA HIS A 179 18.65 5.72 -14.19
C HIS A 179 18.40 4.20 -14.17
N ILE A 180 17.71 3.71 -13.13
CA ILE A 180 17.32 2.29 -13.02
C ILE A 180 16.34 1.91 -14.13
N ARG A 181 15.33 2.71 -14.38
CA ARG A 181 14.32 2.44 -15.42
C ARG A 181 14.93 2.32 -16.81
N GLU A 182 15.95 3.12 -17.12
CA GLU A 182 16.70 3.04 -18.37
C GLU A 182 17.57 1.78 -18.51
N GLY A 183 17.64 0.97 -17.45
CA GLY A 183 18.41 -0.27 -17.41
C GLY A 183 19.88 -0.06 -17.02
N ASN A 184 20.24 1.12 -16.55
CA ASN A 184 21.58 1.41 -16.08
C ASN A 184 21.84 0.74 -14.72
N PRO A 185 23.02 0.17 -14.50
CA PRO A 185 23.39 -0.41 -13.22
C PRO A 185 23.40 0.64 -12.10
N ILE A 186 22.83 0.33 -10.94
CA ILE A 186 22.79 1.26 -9.81
C ILE A 186 24.19 1.73 -9.38
N SER A 187 25.21 0.88 -9.55
CA SER A 187 26.60 1.19 -9.22
C SER A 187 27.22 2.31 -10.06
N THR A 188 26.60 2.65 -11.19
CA THR A 188 27.07 3.72 -12.10
C THR A 188 26.34 5.05 -11.87
N PHE A 189 25.43 5.12 -10.89
CA PHE A 189 24.73 6.35 -10.54
C PHE A 189 25.65 7.29 -9.76
N ASP A 190 25.69 8.54 -10.15
CA ASP A 190 26.45 9.59 -9.45
C ASP A 190 25.62 10.20 -8.32
N CYS A 191 26.00 9.87 -7.09
CA CYS A 191 25.41 10.42 -5.87
C CYS A 191 26.06 11.78 -5.55
N ALA A 192 25.74 12.80 -6.32
CA ALA A 192 26.29 14.15 -6.13
C ALA A 192 25.55 14.97 -5.05
N GLY A 193 24.37 14.50 -4.60
CA GLY A 193 23.51 15.17 -3.64
C GLY A 193 23.51 14.48 -2.25
N GLU A 194 22.55 14.92 -1.42
CA GLU A 194 22.37 14.39 -0.06
C GLU A 194 21.15 13.48 0.09
N GLN A 195 20.35 13.31 -0.99
CA GLN A 195 19.12 12.54 -0.91
C GLN A 195 19.36 11.04 -1.12
N VAL A 196 20.37 10.67 -1.92
CA VAL A 196 20.68 9.28 -2.25
C VAL A 196 22.08 8.92 -1.77
N GLN A 197 22.20 7.76 -1.12
CA GLN A 197 23.48 7.18 -0.76
C GLN A 197 23.51 5.71 -1.13
N LEU A 198 24.59 5.27 -1.77
CA LEU A 198 24.82 3.90 -2.20
C LEU A 198 25.97 3.29 -1.42
N TYR A 199 25.73 2.16 -0.78
CA TYR A 199 26.75 1.46 0.01
C TYR A 199 26.91 0.01 -0.47
N ASP A 200 28.13 -0.49 -0.37
CA ASP A 200 28.39 -1.91 -0.47
C ASP A 200 28.08 -2.62 0.86
N LYS A 201 27.80 -3.92 0.83
CA LYS A 201 27.51 -4.70 2.05
C LYS A 201 28.57 -4.56 3.14
N SER A 202 29.85 -4.41 2.75
CA SER A 202 30.96 -4.23 3.70
C SER A 202 30.95 -2.89 4.45
N GLN A 203 30.19 -1.91 3.96
CA GLN A 203 30.07 -0.56 4.53
C GLN A 203 28.87 -0.41 5.45
N VAL A 204 28.07 -1.48 5.57
CA VAL A 204 26.84 -1.45 6.37
C VAL A 204 27.17 -1.35 7.85
N VAL A 205 26.58 -0.37 8.50
CA VAL A 205 26.64 -0.20 9.96
C VAL A 205 25.24 -0.30 10.56
N SER A 206 25.17 -0.80 11.79
CA SER A 206 23.89 -1.02 12.47
C SER A 206 23.02 0.25 12.58
N GLY A 207 23.65 1.41 12.66
CA GLY A 207 22.95 2.71 12.68
C GLY A 207 22.08 2.99 11.46
N MET A 208 22.39 2.41 10.29
CA MET A 208 21.59 2.59 9.07
C MET A 208 20.19 2.01 9.20
N TYR A 209 20.05 0.89 9.91
CA TYR A 209 18.75 0.25 10.14
C TYR A 209 17.85 1.07 11.09
N ASN A 210 18.44 1.77 12.04
CA ASN A 210 17.72 2.64 12.98
C ASN A 210 17.46 4.04 12.41
N TRP A 211 18.20 4.45 11.38
CA TRP A 211 18.04 5.72 10.68
C TRP A 211 16.79 5.74 9.81
N ALA A 212 16.44 4.61 9.19
CA ALA A 212 15.34 4.51 8.25
C ALA A 212 13.98 4.50 8.95
N ASP A 213 13.02 5.25 8.42
CA ASP A 213 11.61 5.15 8.82
C ASP A 213 11.00 3.84 8.33
N GLN A 214 11.49 3.35 7.17
CA GLN A 214 11.14 2.04 6.64
C GLN A 214 12.29 1.37 5.91
N ILE A 215 12.44 0.06 6.13
CA ILE A 215 13.41 -0.79 5.44
C ILE A 215 12.65 -1.65 4.41
N LEU A 216 13.16 -1.71 3.18
CA LEU A 216 12.59 -2.47 2.08
C LEU A 216 13.51 -3.59 1.63
N CYS A 217 12.94 -4.77 1.39
CA CYS A 217 13.65 -5.96 0.92
C CYS A 217 12.80 -6.72 -0.12
N ALA A 218 13.37 -7.73 -0.78
CA ALA A 218 12.66 -8.48 -1.81
C ALA A 218 11.89 -9.66 -1.23
N THR A 219 12.46 -10.38 -0.28
CA THR A 219 11.96 -11.68 0.17
C THR A 219 11.41 -11.66 1.60
N ASN A 220 10.44 -12.55 1.88
CA ASN A 220 9.92 -12.73 3.23
C ASN A 220 10.99 -13.26 4.20
N ALA A 221 11.90 -14.11 3.71
CA ALA A 221 13.02 -14.61 4.53
C ALA A 221 13.92 -13.45 4.99
N LYS A 222 14.30 -12.56 4.06
CA LYS A 222 15.13 -11.39 4.38
C LYS A 222 14.39 -10.41 5.29
N ARG A 223 13.11 -10.17 5.06
CA ARG A 223 12.26 -9.38 5.96
C ARG A 223 12.32 -9.91 7.39
N THR A 224 12.16 -11.22 7.59
CA THR A 224 12.18 -11.83 8.93
C THR A 224 13.56 -11.69 9.58
N GLU A 225 14.63 -11.95 8.83
CA GLU A 225 16.01 -11.77 9.29
C GLU A 225 16.26 -10.33 9.80
N ILE A 226 15.87 -9.33 8.99
CA ILE A 226 16.09 -7.91 9.32
C ILE A 226 15.23 -7.50 10.51
N ASN A 227 13.96 -7.91 10.55
CA ASN A 227 13.08 -7.58 11.68
C ASN A 227 13.65 -8.11 12.99
N ASN A 228 14.14 -9.35 13.01
CA ASN A 228 14.80 -9.93 14.20
C ASN A 228 16.09 -9.17 14.56
N PHE A 229 16.89 -8.81 13.55
CA PHE A 229 18.11 -8.02 13.77
C PHE A 229 17.80 -6.64 14.37
N VAL A 230 16.85 -5.90 13.79
CA VAL A 230 16.47 -4.57 14.29
C VAL A 230 15.88 -4.64 15.70
N ARG A 231 15.05 -5.63 15.99
CA ARG A 231 14.52 -5.85 17.34
C ARG A 231 15.65 -6.08 18.35
N HIS A 232 16.60 -6.93 18.01
CA HIS A 232 17.78 -7.17 18.86
C HIS A 232 18.59 -5.88 19.08
N GLN A 233 18.79 -5.05 18.04
CA GLN A 233 19.49 -3.76 18.16
C GLN A 233 18.75 -2.77 19.06
N LYS A 234 17.42 -2.85 19.12
CA LYS A 234 16.58 -2.05 20.03
C LYS A 234 16.54 -2.60 21.46
N GLY A 235 17.19 -3.73 21.72
CA GLY A 235 17.20 -4.40 23.01
C GLY A 235 15.96 -5.27 23.27
N PHE A 236 15.12 -5.50 22.27
CA PHE A 236 13.96 -6.37 22.39
C PHE A 236 14.35 -7.85 22.38
N GLY A 237 13.67 -8.62 23.23
CA GLY A 237 13.83 -10.06 23.31
C GLY A 237 13.18 -10.84 22.15
N PRO A 238 13.15 -12.18 22.23
CA PRO A 238 12.49 -13.01 21.21
C PRO A 238 10.95 -12.88 21.22
N GLU A 239 10.39 -12.41 22.33
CA GLU A 239 8.96 -12.24 22.50
C GLU A 239 8.49 -10.86 22.04
N PRO A 240 7.21 -10.68 21.63
CA PRO A 240 6.67 -9.36 21.32
C PRO A 240 6.77 -8.43 22.53
N GLU A 241 7.07 -7.16 22.26
CA GLU A 241 7.23 -6.15 23.30
C GLU A 241 6.48 -4.85 22.95
N ILE A 242 6.14 -4.07 23.97
CA ILE A 242 5.60 -2.71 23.78
C ILE A 242 6.66 -1.88 23.07
N GLY A 243 6.26 -1.15 22.01
CA GLY A 243 7.17 -0.43 21.12
C GLY A 243 7.56 -1.21 19.86
N ASP A 244 7.18 -2.48 19.73
CA ASP A 244 7.37 -3.21 18.48
C ASP A 244 6.53 -2.60 17.34
N LYS A 245 7.16 -2.43 16.18
CA LYS A 245 6.50 -2.01 14.94
C LYS A 245 5.93 -3.22 14.23
N ILE A 246 4.64 -3.20 13.92
CA ILE A 246 3.92 -4.34 13.34
C ILE A 246 3.08 -3.93 12.13
N ILE A 247 2.78 -4.90 11.26
CA ILE A 247 1.96 -4.73 10.06
C ILE A 247 0.85 -5.78 10.03
N SER A 248 -0.38 -5.37 9.72
CA SER A 248 -1.48 -6.28 9.49
C SER A 248 -1.29 -7.06 8.17
N LEU A 249 -1.48 -8.37 8.21
CA LEU A 249 -1.33 -9.26 7.05
C LEU A 249 -2.63 -9.48 6.28
N ARG A 250 -3.78 -9.09 6.86
CA ARG A 250 -5.11 -9.24 6.26
C ARG A 250 -5.99 -8.00 6.44
N ASN A 251 -7.09 -7.98 5.71
CA ASN A 251 -8.15 -7.00 5.91
C ASN A 251 -9.11 -7.48 7.00
N HIS A 252 -9.40 -6.61 7.95
CA HIS A 252 -10.37 -6.80 9.03
C HIS A 252 -11.37 -5.63 8.99
N TRP A 253 -12.31 -5.71 8.05
CA TRP A 253 -13.23 -4.63 7.73
C TRP A 253 -14.21 -4.29 8.85
N ASP A 254 -14.45 -5.23 9.73
CA ASP A 254 -15.34 -5.16 10.90
C ASP A 254 -14.64 -4.62 12.15
N PHE A 255 -13.32 -4.43 12.09
CA PHE A 255 -12.57 -3.88 13.20
C PHE A 255 -12.23 -2.42 12.94
N ALA A 256 -13.01 -1.53 13.61
CA ALA A 256 -12.89 -0.11 13.43
C ALA A 256 -11.81 0.49 14.36
N SER A 257 -11.17 1.55 13.90
CA SER A 257 -10.30 2.40 14.70
C SER A 257 -11.06 3.13 15.82
N SER A 258 -10.34 3.73 16.74
CA SER A 258 -10.92 4.51 17.84
C SER A 258 -11.73 5.71 17.36
N SER A 259 -11.39 6.28 16.20
CA SER A 259 -12.19 7.32 15.53
C SER A 259 -13.47 6.79 14.90
N GLY A 260 -13.54 5.47 14.64
CA GLY A 260 -14.62 4.83 13.89
C GLY A 260 -14.56 5.07 12.37
N GLU A 261 -13.55 5.78 11.88
CA GLU A 261 -13.44 6.17 10.48
C GLU A 261 -12.79 5.09 9.61
N TRP A 262 -11.90 4.29 10.19
CA TRP A 262 -11.06 3.34 9.48
C TRP A 262 -11.27 1.91 9.94
N ALA A 263 -11.21 0.99 8.98
CA ALA A 263 -11.09 -0.43 9.25
C ALA A 263 -9.61 -0.82 9.26
N LEU A 264 -9.27 -1.86 10.03
CA LEU A 264 -7.93 -2.42 10.02
C LEU A 264 -7.69 -3.19 8.72
N THR A 265 -6.80 -2.68 7.88
CA THR A 265 -6.56 -3.23 6.55
C THR A 265 -5.20 -3.92 6.41
N ASN A 266 -5.09 -4.80 5.43
CA ASN A 266 -3.80 -5.37 5.04
C ASN A 266 -2.81 -4.25 4.68
N GLY A 267 -1.62 -4.29 5.29
CA GLY A 267 -0.61 -3.25 5.10
C GLY A 267 -0.68 -2.09 6.10
N SER A 268 -1.69 -2.04 7.00
CA SER A 268 -1.71 -1.08 8.11
C SER A 268 -0.52 -1.33 9.03
N ILE A 269 0.32 -0.31 9.20
CA ILE A 269 1.54 -0.35 10.02
C ILE A 269 1.31 0.52 11.25
N GLY A 270 1.76 0.03 12.41
CA GLY A 270 1.69 0.78 13.65
C GLY A 270 2.61 0.20 14.72
N THR A 271 2.58 0.83 15.90
CA THR A 271 3.41 0.47 17.04
C THR A 271 2.55 -0.08 18.16
N ILE A 272 2.99 -1.13 18.83
CA ILE A 272 2.34 -1.70 20.01
C ILE A 272 2.48 -0.71 21.17
N GLU A 273 1.37 -0.20 21.69
CA GLU A 273 1.35 0.67 22.87
C GLU A 273 1.00 -0.08 24.17
N TYR A 274 0.20 -1.13 24.03
CA TYR A 274 -0.21 -1.99 25.14
C TYR A 274 -0.42 -3.41 24.64
N MET A 275 -0.14 -4.40 25.47
CA MET A 275 -0.43 -5.80 25.16
C MET A 275 -0.68 -6.63 26.44
N THR A 276 -1.50 -7.65 26.28
CA THR A 276 -1.73 -8.68 27.31
C THR A 276 -1.93 -10.04 26.63
N GLU A 277 -1.24 -11.05 27.14
CA GLU A 277 -1.37 -12.42 26.62
C GLU A 277 -2.54 -13.15 27.30
N ARG A 278 -3.37 -13.81 26.49
CA ARG A 278 -4.44 -14.69 26.96
C ARG A 278 -4.52 -15.93 26.07
N PRO A 279 -4.16 -17.11 26.58
CA PRO A 279 -4.36 -18.34 25.81
C PRO A 279 -5.85 -18.64 25.70
N ILE A 280 -6.33 -18.89 24.48
CA ILE A 280 -7.72 -19.23 24.21
C ILE A 280 -7.83 -20.72 23.93
N TRP A 281 -8.63 -21.40 24.74
CA TRP A 281 -8.95 -22.80 24.54
C TRP A 281 -10.10 -22.93 23.56
N VAL A 282 -9.89 -23.75 22.54
CA VAL A 282 -10.90 -24.09 21.53
C VAL A 282 -11.14 -25.59 21.54
N PRO A 283 -12.26 -26.09 20.99
CA PRO A 283 -12.50 -27.51 20.87
C PRO A 283 -11.35 -28.24 20.17
N LYS A 284 -10.95 -29.41 20.67
CA LYS A 284 -9.80 -30.19 20.17
C LYS A 284 -9.85 -30.52 18.69
N TYR A 285 -11.04 -30.57 18.08
CA TYR A 285 -11.19 -30.79 16.65
C TYR A 285 -10.83 -29.58 15.78
N ILE A 286 -10.67 -28.38 16.39
CA ILE A 286 -10.19 -27.17 15.76
C ILE A 286 -8.68 -27.03 15.95
N TYR A 287 -8.26 -27.16 17.22
CA TYR A 287 -6.87 -27.08 17.63
C TYR A 287 -6.65 -27.85 18.92
N ASP A 288 -5.58 -28.63 19.00
CA ASP A 288 -5.30 -29.53 20.12
C ASP A 288 -4.59 -28.88 21.31
N LYS A 289 -4.17 -27.61 21.13
CA LYS A 289 -3.49 -26.77 22.12
C LYS A 289 -4.22 -25.44 22.26
N PRO A 290 -4.02 -24.69 23.36
CA PRO A 290 -4.52 -23.34 23.44
C PRO A 290 -3.87 -22.49 22.35
N ILE A 291 -4.65 -21.61 21.75
CA ILE A 291 -4.12 -20.62 20.79
C ILE A 291 -3.65 -19.42 21.61
N PRO A 292 -2.37 -19.06 21.57
CA PRO A 292 -1.87 -17.91 22.30
C PRO A 292 -2.32 -16.62 21.60
N TYR A 293 -3.30 -15.92 22.20
CA TYR A 293 -3.75 -14.60 21.74
C TYR A 293 -2.99 -13.53 22.49
N LEU A 294 -2.62 -12.50 21.72
CA LEU A 294 -2.07 -11.26 22.23
C LEU A 294 -3.10 -10.14 21.97
N PHE A 295 -3.73 -9.64 23.04
CA PHE A 295 -4.63 -8.48 22.94
C PHE A 295 -3.80 -7.22 22.98
N THR A 296 -3.87 -6.42 21.93
CA THR A 296 -2.91 -5.36 21.67
C THR A 296 -3.60 -4.05 21.31
N ASP A 297 -3.15 -2.95 21.92
CA ASP A 297 -3.45 -1.61 21.40
C ASP A 297 -2.34 -1.21 20.44
N VAL A 298 -2.72 -0.74 19.25
CA VAL A 298 -1.79 -0.35 18.18
C VAL A 298 -2.07 1.08 17.76
N LEU A 299 -1.04 1.92 17.85
CA LEU A 299 -1.03 3.26 17.28
C LEU A 299 -0.46 3.17 15.86
N LEU A 300 -1.27 3.53 14.87
CA LEU A 300 -0.83 3.56 13.48
C LEU A 300 0.11 4.74 13.18
N ASP A 301 0.90 4.61 12.11
CA ASP A 301 1.83 5.66 11.66
C ASP A 301 1.10 6.97 11.27
N ASP A 302 -0.20 6.93 10.96
CA ASP A 302 -1.06 8.08 10.65
C ASP A 302 -1.71 8.73 11.87
N GLY A 303 -1.47 8.18 13.07
CA GLY A 303 -1.97 8.71 14.35
C GLY A 303 -3.31 8.13 14.81
N ASP A 304 -3.98 7.29 14.01
CA ASP A 304 -5.18 6.59 14.46
C ASP A 304 -4.83 5.37 15.34
N LYS A 305 -5.75 4.95 16.17
CA LYS A 305 -5.52 3.90 17.17
C LYS A 305 -6.54 2.77 17.06
N PHE A 306 -6.06 1.54 17.15
CA PHE A 306 -6.88 0.36 17.32
C PHE A 306 -6.67 -0.23 18.70
N ASN A 307 -7.76 -0.48 19.42
CA ASN A 307 -7.70 -0.99 20.79
C ASN A 307 -8.08 -2.46 20.85
N SER A 308 -7.36 -3.20 21.68
CA SER A 308 -7.68 -4.59 22.01
C SER A 308 -7.75 -5.54 20.80
N ILE A 309 -6.85 -5.37 19.82
CA ILE A 309 -6.76 -6.25 18.65
C ILE A 309 -6.36 -7.65 19.13
N PRO A 310 -7.14 -8.71 18.83
CA PRO A 310 -6.77 -10.08 19.14
C PRO A 310 -5.75 -10.61 18.12
N ILE A 311 -4.46 -10.49 18.38
CA ILE A 311 -3.39 -10.91 17.46
C ILE A 311 -3.01 -12.36 17.68
N ASP A 312 -2.78 -13.11 16.60
CA ASP A 312 -2.13 -14.41 16.65
C ASP A 312 -0.64 -14.24 17.00
N TYR A 313 -0.29 -14.60 18.22
CA TYR A 313 1.06 -14.55 18.72
C TYR A 313 2.08 -15.30 17.84
N ASN A 314 1.70 -16.46 17.31
CA ASN A 314 2.58 -17.24 16.45
C ASN A 314 2.80 -16.60 15.10
N SER A 315 1.78 -15.94 14.52
CA SER A 315 1.93 -15.22 13.25
C SER A 315 2.90 -14.06 13.42
N LEU A 316 2.82 -13.33 14.51
CA LEU A 316 3.72 -12.22 14.80
C LEU A 316 5.18 -12.67 14.86
N LYS A 317 5.47 -13.77 15.56
CA LYS A 317 6.84 -14.32 15.67
C LYS A 317 7.38 -14.90 14.37
N LYS A 318 6.55 -15.58 13.58
CA LYS A 318 6.96 -16.20 12.32
C LYS A 318 6.95 -15.23 11.14
N GLY A 319 6.20 -14.14 11.25
CA GLY A 319 6.01 -13.18 10.15
C GLY A 319 5.12 -13.71 9.03
N GLU A 320 4.34 -14.76 9.28
CA GLU A 320 3.46 -15.40 8.31
C GLU A 320 2.17 -15.88 8.97
N MET A 321 1.16 -16.18 8.16
CA MET A 321 -0.09 -16.75 8.64
C MET A 321 0.13 -18.16 9.20
N THR A 322 -0.35 -18.42 10.41
CA THR A 322 -0.19 -19.72 11.11
C THR A 322 -1.44 -20.56 11.11
N LEU A 323 -2.62 -19.94 11.04
CA LEU A 323 -3.90 -20.63 10.94
C LEU A 323 -4.25 -20.89 9.47
N ASN A 324 -4.62 -22.13 9.15
CA ASN A 324 -5.13 -22.44 7.83
C ASN A 324 -6.58 -21.93 7.64
N PRO A 325 -7.07 -21.75 6.38
CA PRO A 325 -8.41 -21.23 6.13
C PRO A 325 -9.54 -22.00 6.82
N LYS A 326 -9.40 -23.34 6.99
CA LYS A 326 -10.38 -24.18 7.67
C LYS A 326 -10.42 -23.87 9.17
N GLN A 327 -9.25 -23.72 9.81
CA GLN A 327 -9.16 -23.35 11.23
C GLN A 327 -9.77 -21.97 11.47
N THR A 328 -9.41 -20.98 10.66
CA THR A 328 -9.98 -19.62 10.73
C THR A 328 -11.51 -19.66 10.61
N TYR A 329 -12.03 -20.38 9.61
CA TYR A 329 -13.48 -20.54 9.42
C TYR A 329 -14.17 -21.20 10.61
N MET A 330 -13.57 -22.26 11.19
CA MET A 330 -14.13 -22.96 12.35
C MET A 330 -14.14 -22.08 13.61
N LEU A 331 -13.10 -21.28 13.83
CA LEU A 331 -13.05 -20.32 14.93
C LEU A 331 -14.15 -19.26 14.79
N ASN A 332 -14.31 -18.69 13.61
CA ASN A 332 -15.35 -17.68 13.34
C ASN A 332 -16.78 -18.23 13.46
N LYS A 333 -16.97 -19.55 13.34
CA LYS A 333 -18.29 -20.20 13.55
C LYS A 333 -18.67 -20.42 15.02
N GLN A 334 -17.74 -20.32 15.94
CA GLN A 334 -17.99 -20.55 17.36
C GLN A 334 -18.68 -19.32 17.97
N LYS A 335 -20.00 -19.40 18.17
CA LYS A 335 -20.84 -18.28 18.66
C LYS A 335 -20.44 -17.66 20.01
N ASN A 336 -19.62 -18.35 20.80
CA ASN A 336 -19.22 -17.94 22.16
C ASN A 336 -17.72 -17.76 22.32
N LEU A 337 -16.94 -17.87 21.26
CA LEU A 337 -15.51 -17.62 21.26
C LEU A 337 -15.22 -16.27 20.61
N LEU A 338 -14.14 -15.65 21.05
CA LEU A 338 -13.54 -14.54 20.37
C LEU A 338 -13.32 -14.88 18.88
N GLU A 339 -13.39 -13.89 18.03
CA GLU A 339 -13.05 -14.03 16.62
C GLU A 339 -11.69 -14.70 16.44
N ALA A 340 -11.47 -15.31 15.26
CA ALA A 340 -10.14 -15.82 14.93
C ALA A 340 -9.10 -14.72 15.11
N PRO A 341 -7.93 -15.03 15.68
CA PRO A 341 -6.93 -14.01 15.95
C PRO A 341 -6.44 -13.39 14.63
N TYR A 342 -6.13 -12.11 14.69
CA TYR A 342 -5.66 -11.37 13.55
C TYR A 342 -4.17 -11.63 13.31
N GLU A 343 -3.79 -11.72 12.06
CA GLU A 343 -2.44 -12.07 11.67
C GLU A 343 -1.61 -10.82 11.40
N PHE A 344 -0.54 -10.68 12.15
CA PHE A 344 0.42 -9.59 12.07
C PHE A 344 1.85 -10.12 11.91
N ALA A 345 2.73 -9.26 11.44
CA ALA A 345 4.17 -9.48 11.40
C ALA A 345 4.90 -8.24 11.91
N TYR A 346 6.17 -8.39 12.31
CA TYR A 346 7.03 -7.25 12.57
C TYR A 346 7.27 -6.44 11.28
N ALA A 347 7.39 -5.12 11.42
CA ALA A 347 7.34 -4.18 10.30
C ALA A 347 8.50 -3.17 10.25
N TYR A 348 9.59 -3.39 10.93
CA TYR A 348 10.81 -2.58 10.74
C TYR A 348 11.32 -2.72 9.31
N ALA A 349 11.24 -3.94 8.75
CA ALA A 349 11.41 -4.21 7.34
C ALA A 349 10.15 -4.85 6.76
N ILE A 350 9.80 -4.46 5.53
CA ILE A 350 8.71 -5.04 4.74
C ILE A 350 9.20 -5.35 3.32
N THR A 351 8.46 -6.21 2.62
CA THR A 351 8.78 -6.43 1.20
C THR A 351 8.32 -5.24 0.35
N THR A 352 9.04 -4.97 -0.74
CA THR A 352 8.69 -3.88 -1.66
C THR A 352 7.25 -4.00 -2.18
N HIS A 353 6.74 -5.21 -2.42
CA HIS A 353 5.33 -5.41 -2.78
C HIS A 353 4.36 -4.89 -1.70
N LYS A 354 4.68 -5.10 -0.42
CA LYS A 354 3.88 -4.57 0.69
C LYS A 354 4.01 -3.06 0.86
N ALA A 355 5.05 -2.46 0.32
CA ALA A 355 5.30 -1.02 0.35
C ALA A 355 4.56 -0.25 -0.76
N GLN A 356 4.00 -0.95 -1.77
CA GLN A 356 3.24 -0.28 -2.84
C GLN A 356 2.07 0.53 -2.28
N GLY A 357 1.84 1.72 -2.84
CA GLY A 357 0.84 2.66 -2.35
C GLY A 357 1.21 3.37 -1.04
N SER A 358 2.43 3.18 -0.53
CA SER A 358 2.94 3.87 0.66
C SER A 358 4.26 4.57 0.36
N SER A 359 4.60 5.59 1.14
CA SER A 359 5.88 6.30 1.07
C SER A 359 6.35 6.68 2.48
N TRP A 360 7.63 6.98 2.61
CA TRP A 360 8.25 7.38 3.88
C TRP A 360 9.36 8.40 3.63
N PRO A 361 9.60 9.32 4.58
CA PRO A 361 10.67 10.31 4.45
C PRO A 361 12.04 9.67 4.22
N LYS A 362 12.39 8.62 4.97
CA LYS A 362 13.70 7.95 4.90
C LYS A 362 13.54 6.47 4.66
N VAL A 363 14.03 6.00 3.53
CA VAL A 363 13.95 4.59 3.14
C VAL A 363 15.32 3.98 3.02
N LEU A 364 15.50 2.79 3.62
CA LEU A 364 16.66 1.92 3.41
C LEU A 364 16.24 0.76 2.52
N VAL A 365 16.84 0.66 1.34
CA VAL A 365 16.60 -0.43 0.39
C VAL A 365 17.77 -1.42 0.49
N LEU A 366 17.44 -2.68 0.75
CA LEU A 366 18.42 -3.77 0.67
C LEU A 366 18.28 -4.44 -0.68
N GLU A 367 19.20 -4.15 -1.60
CA GLU A 367 19.17 -4.76 -2.92
C GLU A 367 19.43 -6.26 -2.83
N GLU A 368 18.47 -7.02 -3.30
CA GLU A 368 18.56 -8.48 -3.40
C GLU A 368 18.38 -8.89 -4.86
N TRP A 369 18.94 -10.05 -5.20
CA TRP A 369 18.62 -10.65 -6.48
C TRP A 369 17.14 -11.09 -6.48
N PHE A 370 16.33 -10.43 -7.30
CA PHE A 370 14.98 -10.89 -7.55
C PHE A 370 15.04 -12.03 -8.55
N PRO A 371 14.47 -13.21 -8.25
CA PRO A 371 14.87 -14.46 -8.91
C PRO A 371 14.36 -14.66 -10.32
N ASN A 372 13.56 -13.73 -10.87
CA ASN A 372 12.88 -13.96 -12.15
C ASN A 372 13.71 -13.46 -13.34
N THR A 373 13.63 -12.16 -13.64
CA THR A 373 14.30 -11.57 -14.80
C THR A 373 15.01 -10.27 -14.44
N ALA A 374 15.88 -9.77 -15.32
CA ALA A 374 16.49 -8.45 -15.16
C ALA A 374 15.42 -7.34 -15.17
N GLU A 375 14.34 -7.51 -15.93
CA GLU A 375 13.21 -6.58 -15.96
C GLU A 375 12.46 -6.55 -14.64
N ASP A 376 12.20 -7.72 -14.02
CA ASP A 376 11.56 -7.81 -12.71
C ASP A 376 12.43 -7.15 -11.63
N HIS A 377 13.74 -7.37 -11.68
CA HIS A 377 14.68 -6.74 -10.76
C HIS A 377 14.67 -5.21 -10.92
N LYS A 378 14.66 -4.72 -12.14
CA LYS A 378 14.58 -3.29 -12.47
C LYS A 378 13.29 -2.67 -11.91
N ARG A 379 12.13 -3.29 -12.15
CA ARG A 379 10.84 -2.85 -11.61
C ARG A 379 10.81 -2.87 -10.08
N TRP A 380 11.39 -3.92 -9.50
CA TRP A 380 11.48 -4.04 -8.04
C TRP A 380 12.30 -2.90 -7.44
N LEU A 381 13.48 -2.64 -7.97
CA LEU A 381 14.38 -1.60 -7.48
C LEU A 381 13.77 -0.20 -7.70
N TYR A 382 13.21 0.04 -8.87
CA TYR A 382 12.46 1.26 -9.18
C TYR A 382 11.32 1.50 -8.17
N THR A 383 10.51 0.46 -7.91
CA THR A 383 9.40 0.56 -6.96
C THR A 383 9.92 0.85 -5.55
N ALA A 384 10.99 0.20 -5.12
CA ALA A 384 11.56 0.40 -3.79
C ALA A 384 12.10 1.83 -3.61
N ILE A 385 12.86 2.34 -4.58
CA ILE A 385 13.45 3.70 -4.53
C ILE A 385 12.36 4.77 -4.51
N THR A 386 11.32 4.60 -5.32
CA THR A 386 10.20 5.57 -5.39
C THR A 386 9.31 5.58 -4.15
N ARG A 387 9.59 4.78 -3.13
CA ARG A 387 8.93 4.87 -1.80
C ARG A 387 9.56 5.91 -0.90
N ALA A 388 10.76 6.40 -1.21
CA ALA A 388 11.41 7.46 -0.45
C ALA A 388 10.89 8.85 -0.89
N GLU A 389 10.58 9.69 0.10
CA GLU A 389 10.16 11.08 -0.13
C GLU A 389 11.36 12.03 -0.04
N ASP A 390 12.18 11.92 1.01
CA ASP A 390 13.27 12.84 1.30
C ASP A 390 14.65 12.22 1.07
N LYS A 391 14.87 11.00 1.59
CA LYS A 391 16.18 10.33 1.57
C LYS A 391 16.07 8.84 1.29
N CYS A 392 16.94 8.35 0.45
CA CYS A 392 17.05 6.93 0.08
C CYS A 392 18.47 6.43 0.27
N VAL A 393 18.65 5.42 1.08
CA VAL A 393 19.90 4.67 1.19
C VAL A 393 19.71 3.32 0.53
N VAL A 394 20.60 2.94 -0.38
CA VAL A 394 20.60 1.62 -1.01
C VAL A 394 21.85 0.85 -0.66
N ILE A 395 21.68 -0.32 -0.05
CA ILE A 395 22.75 -1.28 0.16
C ILE A 395 22.76 -2.19 -1.06
N LYS A 396 23.80 -2.05 -1.87
CA LYS A 396 23.98 -2.80 -3.11
C LYS A 396 24.22 -4.29 -2.82
N LYS A 397 23.81 -5.11 -3.75
CA LYS A 397 23.94 -6.55 -3.73
C LYS A 397 25.39 -7.04 -3.62
#